data_8f154600cc759ab91bf8b1f226ec4440
#
_entry.id   8f154600cc759ab91bf8b1f226ec4440
#
_cell.length_a   1.000
_cell.length_b   1.000
_cell.length_c   1.000
_cell.angle_alpha   90.00
_cell.angle_beta   90.00
_cell.angle_gamma   90.00
#
_symmetry.space_group_name_H-M   'P 1'
#
loop_
_entity.id
_entity.type
_entity.pdbx_description
1 polymer ?
#
loop_
_entity_poly.entity_id
_entity_poly.type
_entity_poly.pdbx_seq_one_letter_code
_entity_poly.pdbx_strand_id
1 'polypeptide(L)'
;MNIFREVADVQTRDMLDLPVPELRDGKYIIVESEPDWYVKQVMEDFVTRAERIRGGGVDPSEDNFLKITHEARLLGTDARLLEAAAPNNPDGKLNKVVDNVFAEYEKAKDEGKIGCQLIFSDIGTPKGSWSEDMLSDDFWKKSGSEERSAGDFDVYNYLKTELVKRGIPAEEIAFIHDAKSDAQRDALFKDMRTGKKKILIGSTDKCGTGVNVQTHLVAMHHVDCPWKPSCIEQREGRGIRQGNENDEVAVYRYVTKGTFDAYSWSLVENKQRFISQVMTSKSVSRTCEDIDEATLSYAEIKAVATGNPMIKEKMEIDNEVQRLKLLKASYDSQRYGLQDNYMIRFPKLIKAAEEKLACVREDVKARDAEIIRSAEFAIKVKGVTFTERTDGGASMLEAISKCKTGETTSIGSFRGFELLVEKNFMGINYLVLRGKTDYKAELSTSPVGNMVKLENLFNGIQENIDYLEKKIEQYKLDLEASRVEYEKPFAYEEELRTKIARQAELNNMLDLENGKVEDVDLGGKEESNKNKSGVAENKSPYHTDESHKR
;
A
#
# COMPACT_ATOMS: atom_id res chain seq x y z
N MET A 1 0.85 1.06 9.50
CA MET A 1 0.46 2.30 8.81
C MET A 1 0.90 3.56 9.53
N ASN A 2 0.67 3.70 10.83
CA ASN A 2 1.15 4.88 11.56
C ASN A 2 2.67 5.10 11.41
N ILE A 3 3.47 4.00 11.45
CA ILE A 3 4.93 4.06 11.26
C ILE A 3 5.31 4.59 9.86
N PHE A 4 4.57 4.22 8.82
CA PHE A 4 4.83 4.72 7.45
C PHE A 4 4.61 6.23 7.35
N ARG A 5 3.56 6.76 8.00
CA ARG A 5 3.28 8.21 8.04
C ARG A 5 4.23 9.02 8.91
N GLU A 6 4.85 8.39 9.90
CA GLU A 6 5.89 9.04 10.71
C GLU A 6 7.18 9.28 9.91
N VAL A 7 7.38 8.52 8.83
CA VAL A 7 8.62 8.58 8.03
C VAL A 7 8.40 8.98 6.57
N ALA A 8 7.14 9.05 6.09
CA ALA A 8 6.81 9.37 4.71
C ALA A 8 5.64 10.37 4.61
N ASP A 9 5.85 11.45 3.90
CA ASP A 9 4.78 12.37 3.44
C ASP A 9 4.30 11.89 2.07
N VAL A 10 3.01 11.54 1.97
CA VAL A 10 2.40 11.03 0.74
C VAL A 10 1.57 12.12 0.10
N GLN A 11 2.03 12.60 -1.04
CA GLN A 11 1.31 13.53 -1.88
C GLN A 11 0.81 12.77 -3.12
N THR A 12 -0.50 12.60 -3.24
CA THR A 12 -1.11 12.05 -4.45
C THR A 12 -1.27 13.14 -5.49
N ARG A 13 -1.38 12.75 -6.76
CA ARG A 13 -1.57 13.68 -7.87
C ARG A 13 -2.77 14.60 -7.65
N ASP A 14 -3.87 14.07 -7.09
CA ASP A 14 -5.10 14.82 -6.82
C ASP A 14 -4.93 15.88 -5.72
N MET A 15 -3.85 15.82 -4.92
CA MET A 15 -3.51 16.81 -3.91
C MET A 15 -2.62 17.93 -4.46
N LEU A 16 -2.11 17.75 -5.68
CA LEU A 16 -1.19 18.69 -6.34
C LEU A 16 -1.96 19.36 -7.47
N ASP A 17 -2.13 20.68 -7.42
CA ASP A 17 -2.70 21.48 -8.50
C ASP A 17 -1.64 21.70 -9.60
N LEU A 18 -1.39 20.66 -10.38
CA LEU A 18 -0.40 20.68 -11.45
C LEU A 18 -1.08 20.95 -12.80
N PRO A 19 -0.51 21.83 -13.65
CA PRO A 19 -1.00 22.05 -15.01
C PRO A 19 -0.66 20.84 -15.90
N VAL A 20 -1.50 19.82 -15.84
CA VAL A 20 -1.39 18.59 -16.65
C VAL A 20 -2.66 18.41 -17.48
N PRO A 21 -2.58 17.81 -18.68
CA PRO A 21 -3.76 17.56 -19.49
C PRO A 21 -4.74 16.64 -18.76
N GLU A 22 -6.02 16.86 -18.96
CA GLU A 22 -7.09 15.99 -18.47
C GLU A 22 -7.27 14.77 -19.39
N LEU A 23 -7.94 13.75 -18.89
CA LEU A 23 -8.44 12.68 -19.75
C LEU A 23 -9.56 13.21 -20.62
N ARG A 24 -9.58 12.88 -21.90
CA ARG A 24 -10.68 13.24 -22.80
C ARG A 24 -12.01 12.74 -22.22
N ASP A 25 -13.00 13.58 -22.12
CA ASP A 25 -14.30 13.31 -21.49
C ASP A 25 -14.19 12.82 -20.03
N GLY A 26 -13.08 13.10 -19.34
CA GLY A 26 -12.83 12.72 -17.95
C GLY A 26 -12.68 11.22 -17.71
N LYS A 27 -12.51 10.38 -18.75
CA LYS A 27 -12.50 8.92 -18.62
C LYS A 27 -11.58 8.20 -19.60
N TYR A 28 -11.25 6.95 -19.28
CA TYR A 28 -10.58 6.04 -20.22
C TYR A 28 -11.54 5.59 -21.32
N ILE A 29 -11.01 5.45 -22.54
CA ILE A 29 -11.76 4.94 -23.70
C ILE A 29 -11.52 3.43 -23.78
N ILE A 30 -12.51 2.65 -23.34
CA ILE A 30 -12.44 1.19 -23.38
C ILE A 30 -12.90 0.72 -24.76
N VAL A 31 -12.01 0.04 -25.48
CA VAL A 31 -12.27 -0.52 -26.80
C VAL A 31 -12.37 -2.04 -26.69
N GLU A 32 -13.58 -2.54 -26.77
CA GLU A 32 -13.87 -3.96 -26.68
C GLU A 32 -13.85 -4.62 -28.07
N SER A 33 -13.21 -5.80 -28.18
CA SER A 33 -13.29 -6.68 -29.35
C SER A 33 -13.92 -8.00 -28.97
N GLU A 34 -14.76 -8.52 -29.88
CA GLU A 34 -15.37 -9.84 -29.70
C GLU A 34 -14.40 -10.93 -30.16
N PRO A 35 -14.28 -12.05 -29.41
CA PRO A 35 -13.50 -13.20 -29.84
C PRO A 35 -14.13 -13.87 -31.07
N ASP A 36 -13.33 -14.17 -32.08
CA ASP A 36 -13.77 -14.96 -33.22
C ASP A 36 -13.91 -16.45 -32.87
N TRP A 37 -14.25 -17.26 -33.86
CA TRP A 37 -14.42 -18.70 -33.66
C TRP A 37 -13.11 -19.39 -33.27
N TYR A 38 -11.98 -18.94 -33.80
CA TYR A 38 -10.67 -19.50 -33.51
C TYR A 38 -10.24 -19.24 -32.06
N VAL A 39 -10.36 -17.98 -31.63
CA VAL A 39 -10.08 -17.60 -30.23
C VAL A 39 -10.95 -18.41 -29.25
N LYS A 40 -12.23 -18.60 -29.56
CA LYS A 40 -13.13 -19.41 -28.71
C LYS A 40 -12.66 -20.87 -28.62
N GLN A 41 -12.28 -21.45 -29.76
CA GLN A 41 -11.78 -22.84 -29.80
C GLN A 41 -10.49 -23.01 -28.97
N VAL A 42 -9.53 -22.08 -29.09
CA VAL A 42 -8.29 -22.13 -28.29
C VAL A 42 -8.59 -21.93 -26.79
N MET A 43 -9.58 -21.11 -26.43
CA MET A 43 -10.01 -20.96 -25.04
C MET A 43 -10.61 -22.27 -24.48
N GLU A 44 -11.38 -23.02 -25.27
CA GLU A 44 -11.88 -24.38 -24.89
C GLU A 44 -10.73 -25.38 -24.73
N ASP A 45 -9.72 -25.30 -25.58
CA ASP A 45 -8.50 -26.13 -25.44
C ASP A 45 -7.76 -25.81 -24.13
N PHE A 46 -7.64 -24.55 -23.76
CA PHE A 46 -7.05 -24.16 -22.46
C PHE A 46 -7.80 -24.77 -21.28
N VAL A 47 -9.14 -24.84 -21.32
CA VAL A 47 -9.92 -25.52 -20.29
C VAL A 47 -9.58 -27.01 -20.25
N THR A 48 -9.56 -27.67 -21.40
CA THR A 48 -9.23 -29.12 -21.50
C THR A 48 -7.83 -29.40 -20.95
N ARG A 49 -6.84 -28.60 -21.30
CA ARG A 49 -5.47 -28.70 -20.78
C ARG A 49 -5.42 -28.47 -19.28
N ALA A 50 -6.13 -27.46 -18.77
CA ALA A 50 -6.21 -27.16 -17.34
C ALA A 50 -6.86 -28.32 -16.55
N GLU A 51 -7.89 -29.00 -17.10
CA GLU A 51 -8.49 -30.22 -16.53
C GLU A 51 -7.48 -31.38 -16.44
N ARG A 52 -6.69 -31.59 -17.49
CA ARG A 52 -5.66 -32.63 -17.51
C ARG A 52 -4.55 -32.36 -16.49
N ILE A 53 -4.10 -31.11 -16.37
CA ILE A 53 -3.10 -30.69 -15.37
C ILE A 53 -3.64 -30.94 -13.95
N ARG A 54 -4.89 -30.53 -13.67
CA ARG A 54 -5.54 -30.75 -12.38
C ARG A 54 -5.67 -32.23 -12.04
N GLY A 55 -5.95 -33.07 -13.03
CA GLY A 55 -6.02 -34.53 -12.88
C GLY A 55 -4.68 -35.22 -12.63
N GLY A 56 -3.58 -34.49 -12.63
CA GLY A 56 -2.24 -35.03 -12.40
C GLY A 56 -1.70 -35.89 -13.56
N GLY A 57 -2.32 -35.81 -14.74
CA GLY A 57 -1.98 -36.63 -15.92
C GLY A 57 -0.91 -36.04 -16.84
N VAL A 58 -0.27 -34.93 -16.47
CA VAL A 58 0.70 -34.22 -17.31
C VAL A 58 1.93 -33.86 -16.50
N ASP A 59 3.13 -34.07 -17.08
CA ASP A 59 4.37 -33.61 -16.45
C ASP A 59 4.40 -32.07 -16.42
N PRO A 60 4.68 -31.43 -15.27
CA PRO A 60 4.75 -29.97 -15.17
C PRO A 60 5.76 -29.29 -16.10
N SER A 61 6.74 -30.03 -16.63
CA SER A 61 7.70 -29.54 -17.63
C SER A 61 7.10 -29.49 -19.04
N GLU A 62 6.11 -30.33 -19.34
CA GLU A 62 5.41 -30.35 -20.62
C GLU A 62 4.30 -29.30 -20.68
N ASP A 63 3.43 -29.25 -19.64
CA ASP A 63 2.34 -28.29 -19.54
C ASP A 63 2.02 -27.95 -18.07
N ASN A 64 1.68 -26.67 -17.81
CA ASN A 64 1.36 -26.18 -16.49
C ASN A 64 0.50 -24.91 -16.57
N PHE A 65 -0.10 -24.51 -15.44
CA PHE A 65 -0.96 -23.31 -15.38
C PHE A 65 -0.23 -22.03 -15.78
N LEU A 66 1.07 -21.91 -15.51
CA LEU A 66 1.85 -20.73 -15.91
C LEU A 66 1.98 -20.62 -17.42
N LYS A 67 2.21 -21.76 -18.11
CA LYS A 67 2.26 -21.84 -19.57
C LYS A 67 0.92 -21.47 -20.20
N ILE A 68 -0.20 -22.03 -19.68
CA ILE A 68 -1.55 -21.67 -20.13
C ILE A 68 -1.79 -20.16 -19.91
N THR A 69 -1.41 -19.61 -18.76
CA THR A 69 -1.57 -18.18 -18.46
C THR A 69 -0.81 -17.30 -19.46
N HIS A 70 0.44 -17.69 -19.79
CA HIS A 70 1.23 -16.99 -20.78
C HIS A 70 0.58 -17.03 -22.17
N GLU A 71 0.20 -18.22 -22.62
CA GLU A 71 -0.46 -18.43 -23.92
C GLU A 71 -1.81 -17.69 -23.99
N ALA A 72 -2.58 -17.68 -22.93
CA ALA A 72 -3.86 -16.95 -22.84
C ALA A 72 -3.68 -15.43 -22.95
N ARG A 73 -2.55 -14.88 -22.48
CA ARG A 73 -2.21 -13.46 -22.69
C ARG A 73 -1.86 -13.17 -24.15
N LEU A 74 -1.11 -14.06 -24.79
CA LEU A 74 -0.81 -13.95 -26.22
C LEU A 74 -2.08 -13.97 -27.03
N LEU A 75 -2.97 -14.95 -26.77
CA LEU A 75 -4.28 -15.09 -27.41
C LEU A 75 -5.16 -13.85 -27.23
N GLY A 76 -5.22 -13.30 -26.03
CA GLY A 76 -5.97 -12.07 -25.73
C GLY A 76 -5.44 -10.85 -26.48
N THR A 77 -4.19 -10.86 -26.90
CA THR A 77 -3.59 -9.81 -27.72
C THR A 77 -3.85 -10.05 -29.20
N ASP A 78 -3.42 -11.21 -29.72
CA ASP A 78 -3.71 -11.67 -31.09
C ASP A 78 -3.37 -13.16 -31.22
N ALA A 79 -4.29 -13.94 -31.83
CA ALA A 79 -4.12 -15.39 -31.98
C ALA A 79 -2.86 -15.77 -32.79
N ARG A 80 -2.42 -14.92 -33.71
CA ARG A 80 -1.22 -15.13 -34.55
C ARG A 80 0.08 -15.12 -33.75
N LEU A 81 0.07 -14.64 -32.50
CA LEU A 81 1.20 -14.76 -31.57
C LEU A 81 1.40 -16.18 -31.05
N LEU A 82 0.33 -16.98 -31.03
CA LEU A 82 0.39 -18.40 -30.67
C LEU A 82 0.64 -19.28 -31.89
N GLU A 83 -0.09 -19.04 -32.95
CA GLU A 83 -0.05 -19.80 -34.17
C GLU A 83 -0.07 -18.85 -35.38
N ALA A 84 1.03 -18.83 -36.14
CA ALA A 84 1.18 -17.92 -37.26
C ALA A 84 0.11 -18.09 -38.35
N ALA A 85 -0.48 -19.30 -38.43
CA ALA A 85 -1.57 -19.63 -39.34
C ALA A 85 -2.96 -19.19 -38.88
N ALA A 86 -3.09 -18.68 -37.63
CA ALA A 86 -4.36 -18.21 -37.11
C ALA A 86 -4.95 -17.09 -37.98
N PRO A 87 -6.29 -17.07 -38.17
CA PRO A 87 -6.93 -16.07 -39.02
C PRO A 87 -6.76 -14.65 -38.45
N ASN A 88 -6.59 -13.67 -39.34
CA ASN A 88 -6.70 -12.28 -38.93
C ASN A 88 -8.18 -11.94 -38.69
N ASN A 89 -8.54 -11.60 -37.48
CA ASN A 89 -9.88 -11.14 -37.14
C ASN A 89 -10.02 -9.65 -37.51
N PRO A 90 -10.85 -9.27 -38.52
CA PRO A 90 -11.04 -7.88 -38.95
C PRO A 90 -11.49 -6.95 -37.83
N ASP A 91 -12.33 -7.47 -36.91
CA ASP A 91 -12.83 -6.77 -35.71
C ASP A 91 -11.97 -7.01 -34.47
N GLY A 92 -10.81 -7.64 -34.66
CA GLY A 92 -9.87 -7.97 -33.59
C GLY A 92 -9.18 -6.75 -32.99
N LYS A 93 -8.59 -6.95 -31.83
CA LYS A 93 -7.96 -5.90 -31.03
C LYS A 93 -6.95 -5.08 -31.82
N LEU A 94 -6.00 -5.72 -32.53
CA LEU A 94 -4.94 -5.00 -33.24
C LEU A 94 -5.50 -4.15 -34.40
N ASN A 95 -6.54 -4.62 -35.09
CA ASN A 95 -7.21 -3.83 -36.14
C ASN A 95 -7.91 -2.60 -35.53
N LYS A 96 -8.56 -2.73 -34.38
CA LYS A 96 -9.14 -1.58 -33.66
C LYS A 96 -8.08 -0.60 -33.16
N VAL A 97 -6.89 -1.08 -32.77
CA VAL A 97 -5.76 -0.19 -32.48
C VAL A 97 -5.40 0.64 -33.71
N VAL A 98 -5.25 -0.02 -34.85
CA VAL A 98 -4.93 0.66 -36.13
C VAL A 98 -6.01 1.68 -36.49
N ASP A 99 -7.31 1.33 -36.35
CA ASP A 99 -8.43 2.24 -36.61
C ASP A 99 -8.37 3.51 -35.75
N ASN A 100 -8.19 3.34 -34.44
CA ASN A 100 -8.18 4.47 -33.52
C ASN A 100 -6.91 5.32 -33.66
N VAL A 101 -5.74 4.71 -33.87
CA VAL A 101 -4.49 5.45 -34.15
C VAL A 101 -4.61 6.28 -35.40
N PHE A 102 -5.18 5.71 -36.46
CA PHE A 102 -5.40 6.42 -37.72
C PHE A 102 -6.42 7.55 -37.55
N ALA A 103 -7.53 7.32 -36.83
CA ALA A 103 -8.53 8.35 -36.58
C ALA A 103 -7.95 9.54 -35.78
N GLU A 104 -7.14 9.27 -34.75
CA GLU A 104 -6.45 10.34 -33.99
C GLU A 104 -5.40 11.08 -34.85
N TYR A 105 -4.71 10.36 -35.73
CA TYR A 105 -3.77 10.97 -36.66
C TYR A 105 -4.46 11.94 -37.62
N GLU A 106 -5.56 11.54 -38.30
CA GLU A 106 -6.34 12.38 -39.20
C GLU A 106 -7.00 13.55 -38.45
N LYS A 107 -7.57 13.29 -37.27
CA LYS A 107 -8.15 14.35 -36.42
C LYS A 107 -7.12 15.43 -36.07
N ALA A 108 -5.93 15.04 -35.62
CA ALA A 108 -4.88 16.00 -35.31
C ALA A 108 -4.43 16.81 -36.52
N LYS A 109 -4.36 16.18 -37.72
CA LYS A 109 -4.03 16.81 -38.97
C LYS A 109 -5.10 17.83 -39.39
N ASP A 110 -6.40 17.50 -39.26
CA ASP A 110 -7.51 18.39 -39.55
C ASP A 110 -7.55 19.60 -38.61
N GLU A 111 -7.16 19.40 -37.34
CA GLU A 111 -7.03 20.47 -36.34
C GLU A 111 -5.73 21.29 -36.50
N GLY A 112 -4.86 20.94 -37.45
CA GLY A 112 -3.57 21.60 -37.64
C GLY A 112 -2.57 21.37 -36.50
N LYS A 113 -2.76 20.32 -35.73
CA LYS A 113 -1.88 19.91 -34.64
C LYS A 113 -0.82 18.89 -35.09
N ILE A 114 0.31 18.83 -34.42
CA ILE A 114 1.33 17.80 -34.66
C ILE A 114 0.79 16.39 -34.34
N GLY A 115 0.10 16.22 -33.23
CA GLY A 115 -0.67 15.04 -32.90
C GLY A 115 0.16 13.78 -32.68
N CYS A 116 1.09 13.82 -31.72
CA CYS A 116 1.88 12.65 -31.36
C CYS A 116 1.06 11.60 -30.57
N GLN A 117 1.38 10.33 -30.80
CA GLN A 117 0.70 9.20 -30.13
C GLN A 117 1.72 8.19 -29.58
N LEU A 118 1.39 7.58 -28.42
CA LEU A 118 2.17 6.49 -27.82
C LEU A 118 1.36 5.20 -27.85
N ILE A 119 1.96 4.12 -28.33
CA ILE A 119 1.37 2.78 -28.33
C ILE A 119 2.22 1.89 -27.45
N PHE A 120 1.61 1.34 -26.39
CA PHE A 120 2.27 0.44 -25.45
C PHE A 120 1.85 -1.00 -25.68
N SER A 121 2.85 -1.86 -25.93
CA SER A 121 2.70 -3.32 -25.96
C SER A 121 3.95 -3.97 -25.40
N ASP A 122 3.78 -4.74 -24.31
CA ASP A 122 4.85 -5.56 -23.73
C ASP A 122 4.88 -6.94 -24.39
N ILE A 123 3.81 -7.30 -25.10
CA ILE A 123 3.62 -8.55 -25.83
C ILE A 123 3.88 -8.31 -27.33
N GLY A 124 4.49 -9.30 -27.97
CA GLY A 124 4.75 -9.25 -29.43
C GLY A 124 5.72 -8.14 -29.83
N THR A 125 6.80 -7.96 -29.05
CA THR A 125 7.88 -7.02 -29.36
C THR A 125 8.58 -7.38 -30.69
N PRO A 126 9.19 -6.41 -31.40
CA PRO A 126 9.69 -6.63 -32.74
C PRO A 126 10.82 -7.66 -32.76
N LYS A 127 10.72 -8.66 -33.65
CA LYS A 127 11.70 -9.72 -33.86
C LYS A 127 12.72 -9.39 -34.96
N GLY A 128 12.43 -8.36 -35.74
CA GLY A 128 13.28 -7.85 -36.82
C GLY A 128 12.92 -6.42 -37.17
N SER A 129 13.72 -5.81 -38.06
CA SER A 129 13.42 -4.46 -38.57
C SER A 129 12.29 -4.52 -39.57
N TRP A 130 11.41 -3.51 -39.54
CA TRP A 130 10.37 -3.34 -40.54
C TRP A 130 10.96 -3.11 -41.94
N SER A 131 10.35 -3.72 -42.96
CA SER A 131 10.70 -3.54 -44.38
C SER A 131 9.46 -3.33 -45.23
N GLU A 132 9.60 -2.72 -46.39
CA GLU A 132 8.50 -2.48 -47.33
C GLU A 132 7.87 -3.77 -47.89
N ASP A 133 8.61 -4.87 -47.87
CA ASP A 133 8.08 -6.19 -48.28
C ASP A 133 6.90 -6.63 -47.40
N MET A 134 6.83 -6.12 -46.17
CA MET A 134 5.74 -6.38 -45.21
C MET A 134 4.40 -5.74 -45.63
N LEU A 135 4.41 -4.81 -46.60
CA LEU A 135 3.21 -4.23 -47.17
C LEU A 135 2.44 -5.21 -48.06
N SER A 136 3.11 -6.25 -48.55
CA SER A 136 2.45 -7.29 -49.32
C SER A 136 1.61 -8.21 -48.42
N ASP A 137 0.37 -8.47 -48.83
CA ASP A 137 -0.51 -9.44 -48.11
C ASP A 137 0.05 -10.85 -48.15
N ASP A 138 0.86 -11.19 -49.15
CA ASP A 138 1.52 -12.48 -49.26
C ASP A 138 2.63 -12.65 -48.23
N PHE A 139 3.23 -11.56 -47.73
CA PHE A 139 4.19 -11.62 -46.64
C PHE A 139 3.57 -12.25 -45.37
N TRP A 140 2.41 -11.79 -44.97
CA TRP A 140 1.70 -12.27 -43.79
C TRP A 140 1.03 -13.61 -44.01
N LYS A 141 0.60 -13.96 -45.20
CA LYS A 141 0.03 -15.27 -45.57
C LYS A 141 1.11 -16.38 -45.56
N LYS A 142 2.32 -16.08 -46.00
CA LYS A 142 3.46 -16.99 -45.94
C LYS A 142 3.93 -17.31 -44.52
N SER A 143 3.55 -16.47 -43.54
CA SER A 143 3.75 -16.75 -42.13
C SER A 143 3.10 -18.04 -41.65
N GLY A 144 2.11 -18.58 -42.33
CA GLY A 144 1.42 -19.85 -42.03
C GLY A 144 1.90 -21.05 -42.82
N SER A 145 2.97 -20.91 -43.66
CA SER A 145 3.53 -22.03 -44.39
C SER A 145 4.62 -22.74 -43.56
N GLU A 146 4.95 -24.00 -43.94
CA GLU A 146 6.00 -24.83 -43.27
C GLU A 146 7.38 -24.14 -43.14
N GLU A 147 7.60 -23.02 -43.83
CA GLU A 147 8.84 -22.24 -43.79
C GLU A 147 8.92 -21.17 -42.66
N ARG A 148 7.83 -20.89 -41.94
CA ARG A 148 7.85 -19.94 -40.80
C ARG A 148 7.24 -20.55 -39.57
N SER A 149 8.00 -20.52 -38.47
CA SER A 149 7.59 -21.03 -37.18
C SER A 149 6.60 -20.08 -36.46
N ALA A 150 5.87 -20.61 -35.49
CA ALA A 150 4.96 -19.88 -34.59
C ALA A 150 5.64 -18.72 -33.80
N GLY A 151 6.61 -18.10 -34.34
CA GLY A 151 7.41 -17.04 -33.76
C GLY A 151 7.62 -15.85 -34.67
N ASP A 152 7.14 -15.88 -35.91
CA ASP A 152 7.47 -14.86 -36.92
C ASP A 152 6.50 -13.68 -36.95
N PHE A 153 5.32 -13.79 -36.34
CA PHE A 153 4.39 -12.67 -36.16
C PHE A 153 4.80 -11.82 -34.96
N ASP A 154 4.83 -10.50 -35.13
CA ASP A 154 4.98 -9.53 -34.06
C ASP A 154 4.03 -8.35 -34.22
N VAL A 155 3.62 -7.80 -33.06
CA VAL A 155 2.61 -6.72 -32.98
C VAL A 155 3.14 -5.41 -33.61
N TYR A 156 4.40 -5.08 -33.41
CA TYR A 156 4.98 -3.80 -33.81
C TYR A 156 5.06 -3.65 -35.33
N ASN A 157 5.60 -4.66 -35.99
CA ASN A 157 5.69 -4.67 -37.44
C ASN A 157 4.32 -4.75 -38.07
N TYR A 158 3.37 -5.50 -37.48
CA TYR A 158 1.99 -5.56 -37.95
C TYR A 158 1.30 -4.20 -37.85
N LEU A 159 1.34 -3.55 -36.69
CA LEU A 159 0.73 -2.22 -36.52
C LEU A 159 1.33 -1.20 -37.46
N LYS A 160 2.65 -1.15 -37.62
CA LYS A 160 3.31 -0.24 -38.54
C LYS A 160 2.87 -0.50 -39.98
N THR A 161 2.83 -1.75 -40.41
CA THR A 161 2.41 -2.15 -41.76
C THR A 161 0.99 -1.67 -42.06
N GLU A 162 0.04 -1.94 -41.17
CA GLU A 162 -1.36 -1.58 -41.38
C GLU A 162 -1.58 -0.04 -41.35
N LEU A 163 -0.83 0.68 -40.50
CA LEU A 163 -0.86 2.15 -40.47
C LEU A 163 -0.29 2.76 -41.73
N VAL A 164 0.80 2.20 -42.29
CA VAL A 164 1.40 2.64 -43.54
C VAL A 164 0.46 2.36 -44.74
N LYS A 165 -0.21 1.19 -44.77
CA LYS A 165 -1.25 0.88 -45.78
C LYS A 165 -2.40 1.89 -45.77
N ARG A 166 -2.71 2.50 -44.61
CA ARG A 166 -3.73 3.55 -44.47
C ARG A 166 -3.24 4.94 -44.89
N GLY A 167 -1.95 5.10 -45.21
CA GLY A 167 -1.37 6.34 -45.71
C GLY A 167 -0.56 7.15 -44.71
N ILE A 168 -0.28 6.62 -43.50
CA ILE A 168 0.67 7.27 -42.59
C ILE A 168 2.10 7.00 -43.10
N PRO A 169 2.94 8.04 -43.31
CA PRO A 169 4.32 7.85 -43.75
C PRO A 169 5.12 6.94 -42.81
N ALA A 170 5.83 5.97 -43.38
CA ALA A 170 6.62 5.00 -42.57
C ALA A 170 7.68 5.67 -41.69
N GLU A 171 8.21 6.83 -42.18
CA GLU A 171 9.16 7.67 -41.44
C GLU A 171 8.56 8.38 -40.24
N GLU A 172 7.25 8.56 -40.15
CA GLU A 172 6.58 9.14 -38.98
C GLU A 172 6.33 8.13 -37.87
N ILE A 173 6.49 6.82 -38.12
CA ILE A 173 6.30 5.73 -37.17
C ILE A 173 7.65 5.19 -36.72
N ALA A 174 7.88 5.11 -35.41
CA ALA A 174 9.12 4.63 -34.84
C ALA A 174 8.89 3.56 -33.74
N PHE A 175 9.87 2.67 -33.58
CA PHE A 175 9.93 1.74 -32.48
C PHE A 175 10.99 2.19 -31.49
N ILE A 176 10.68 2.19 -30.20
CA ILE A 176 11.67 2.47 -29.16
C ILE A 176 12.82 1.46 -29.18
N HIS A 177 12.55 0.23 -29.67
CA HIS A 177 13.51 -0.87 -29.76
C HIS A 177 14.61 -0.62 -30.82
N ASP A 178 14.39 0.27 -31.77
CA ASP A 178 15.40 0.65 -32.76
C ASP A 178 16.49 1.55 -32.17
N ALA A 179 16.20 2.26 -31.09
CA ALA A 179 17.14 3.10 -30.38
C ALA A 179 17.95 2.26 -29.36
N LYS A 180 19.16 1.82 -29.77
CA LYS A 180 20.03 0.93 -28.98
C LYS A 180 20.91 1.66 -27.96
N SER A 181 21.10 2.97 -28.12
CA SER A 181 21.90 3.81 -27.21
C SER A 181 21.07 4.97 -26.67
N ASP A 182 21.52 5.57 -25.56
CA ASP A 182 20.87 6.73 -24.96
C ASP A 182 20.84 7.92 -25.92
N ALA A 183 21.93 8.15 -26.67
CA ALA A 183 21.98 9.20 -27.69
C ALA A 183 20.93 8.98 -28.82
N GLN A 184 20.71 7.74 -29.23
CA GLN A 184 19.66 7.42 -30.23
C GLN A 184 18.26 7.60 -29.62
N ARG A 185 18.06 7.28 -28.34
CA ARG A 185 16.80 7.54 -27.65
C ARG A 185 16.51 9.04 -27.54
N ASP A 186 17.51 9.83 -27.16
CA ASP A 186 17.36 11.29 -27.06
C ASP A 186 17.04 11.91 -28.43
N ALA A 187 17.67 11.43 -29.49
CA ALA A 187 17.38 11.86 -30.86
C ALA A 187 15.94 11.50 -31.28
N LEU A 188 15.47 10.28 -30.98
CA LEU A 188 14.11 9.82 -31.20
C LEU A 188 13.09 10.68 -30.47
N PHE A 189 13.34 10.98 -29.16
CA PHE A 189 12.44 11.83 -28.38
C PHE A 189 12.44 13.28 -28.87
N LYS A 190 13.56 13.78 -29.38
CA LYS A 190 13.62 15.08 -30.07
C LYS A 190 12.77 15.07 -31.32
N ASP A 191 12.86 14.00 -32.16
CA ASP A 191 12.05 13.85 -33.35
C ASP A 191 10.54 13.79 -33.03
N MET A 192 10.14 13.19 -31.92
CA MET A 192 8.76 13.23 -31.43
C MET A 192 8.33 14.66 -31.03
N ARG A 193 9.16 15.37 -30.25
CA ARG A 193 8.86 16.75 -29.80
C ARG A 193 8.81 17.75 -30.97
N THR A 194 9.47 17.49 -32.08
CA THR A 194 9.45 18.34 -33.26
C THR A 194 8.40 17.91 -34.30
N GLY A 195 7.65 16.83 -34.05
CA GLY A 195 6.64 16.31 -34.95
C GLY A 195 7.18 15.58 -36.20
N LYS A 196 8.49 15.34 -36.27
CA LYS A 196 9.09 14.52 -37.31
C LYS A 196 8.70 13.05 -37.17
N LYS A 197 8.56 12.58 -35.94
CA LYS A 197 7.94 11.30 -35.57
C LYS A 197 6.64 11.61 -34.86
N LYS A 198 5.56 10.94 -35.26
CA LYS A 198 4.23 11.15 -34.67
C LYS A 198 3.72 9.95 -33.90
N ILE A 199 4.15 8.75 -34.27
CA ILE A 199 3.71 7.51 -33.61
C ILE A 199 4.94 6.79 -33.07
N LEU A 200 4.96 6.55 -31.75
CA LEU A 200 5.99 5.78 -31.05
C LEU A 200 5.38 4.51 -30.47
N ILE A 201 5.87 3.34 -30.90
CA ILE A 201 5.47 2.04 -30.37
C ILE A 201 6.56 1.55 -29.43
N GLY A 202 6.19 1.15 -28.22
CA GLY A 202 7.16 0.74 -27.23
C GLY A 202 6.62 -0.15 -26.10
N SER A 203 7.54 -0.82 -25.39
CA SER A 203 7.22 -1.56 -24.17
C SER A 203 7.30 -0.67 -22.93
N THR A 204 6.66 -1.10 -21.83
CA THR A 204 6.69 -0.40 -20.55
C THR A 204 8.13 -0.14 -20.10
N ASP A 205 9.00 -1.15 -20.14
CA ASP A 205 10.38 -1.03 -19.65
C ASP A 205 11.19 -0.01 -20.45
N LYS A 206 11.04 0.02 -21.77
CA LYS A 206 11.82 0.92 -22.62
C LYS A 206 11.24 2.32 -22.75
N CYS A 207 9.91 2.46 -22.69
CA CYS A 207 9.21 3.74 -22.70
C CYS A 207 8.87 4.25 -21.29
N GLY A 208 9.02 3.42 -20.25
CA GLY A 208 8.67 3.75 -18.86
C GLY A 208 9.68 4.66 -18.14
N THR A 209 10.95 4.72 -18.57
CA THR A 209 11.99 5.51 -17.91
C THR A 209 12.60 6.55 -18.86
N GLY A 210 12.71 7.82 -18.39
CA GLY A 210 13.43 8.89 -19.09
C GLY A 210 12.78 9.45 -20.36
N VAL A 211 11.61 8.98 -20.77
CA VAL A 211 10.90 9.45 -21.97
C VAL A 211 10.28 10.82 -21.73
N ASN A 212 10.61 11.79 -22.58
CA ASN A 212 10.09 13.16 -22.55
C ASN A 212 9.51 13.50 -23.93
N VAL A 213 8.28 13.04 -24.21
CA VAL A 213 7.60 13.15 -25.52
C VAL A 213 6.19 13.73 -25.42
N GLN A 214 5.83 14.26 -24.24
CA GLN A 214 4.47 14.72 -23.95
C GLN A 214 4.03 15.97 -24.71
N THR A 215 4.95 16.80 -25.24
CA THR A 215 4.65 18.15 -25.74
C THR A 215 3.44 18.21 -26.69
N HIS A 216 3.37 17.32 -27.66
CA HIS A 216 2.29 17.28 -28.65
C HIS A 216 1.45 16.01 -28.58
N LEU A 217 1.45 15.33 -27.40
CA LEU A 217 0.78 14.05 -27.26
C LEU A 217 -0.74 14.24 -27.17
N VAL A 218 -1.47 13.61 -28.09
CA VAL A 218 -2.94 13.64 -28.18
C VAL A 218 -3.59 12.34 -27.73
N ALA A 219 -2.87 11.20 -27.86
CA ALA A 219 -3.43 9.90 -27.52
C ALA A 219 -2.38 8.90 -27.00
N MET A 220 -2.83 7.99 -26.15
CA MET A 220 -2.10 6.84 -25.65
C MET A 220 -2.93 5.58 -25.83
N HIS A 221 -2.28 4.49 -26.27
CA HIS A 221 -2.93 3.23 -26.57
C HIS A 221 -2.29 2.10 -25.76
N HIS A 222 -3.04 1.50 -24.84
CA HIS A 222 -2.63 0.32 -24.07
C HIS A 222 -3.15 -0.93 -24.78
N VAL A 223 -2.30 -1.54 -25.62
CA VAL A 223 -2.64 -2.74 -26.41
C VAL A 223 -2.78 -3.96 -25.50
N ASP A 224 -1.95 -4.06 -24.48
CA ASP A 224 -1.95 -5.11 -23.48
C ASP A 224 -2.07 -4.56 -22.05
N CYS A 225 -2.56 -5.41 -21.15
CA CYS A 225 -2.59 -5.12 -19.73
C CYS A 225 -1.28 -5.56 -19.06
N PRO A 226 -0.54 -4.65 -18.40
CA PRO A 226 0.63 -5.03 -17.62
C PRO A 226 0.23 -5.74 -16.32
N TRP A 227 1.17 -6.50 -15.73
CA TRP A 227 0.93 -7.22 -14.47
C TRP A 227 0.78 -6.34 -13.23
N LYS A 228 1.37 -5.15 -13.26
CA LYS A 228 1.45 -4.25 -12.10
C LYS A 228 0.75 -2.93 -12.37
N PRO A 229 -0.05 -2.42 -11.42
CA PRO A 229 -0.65 -1.09 -11.53
C PRO A 229 0.39 0.02 -11.75
N SER A 230 1.55 -0.07 -11.10
CA SER A 230 2.64 0.89 -11.27
C SER A 230 3.13 1.02 -12.71
N CYS A 231 3.01 -0.04 -13.53
CA CYS A 231 3.36 0.02 -14.94
C CYS A 231 2.36 0.88 -15.73
N ILE A 232 1.06 0.84 -15.37
CA ILE A 232 0.05 1.73 -15.97
C ILE A 232 0.35 3.17 -15.60
N GLU A 233 0.60 3.44 -14.31
CA GLU A 233 0.97 4.78 -13.85
C GLU A 233 2.24 5.30 -14.52
N GLN A 234 3.23 4.43 -14.74
CA GLN A 234 4.44 4.78 -15.49
C GLN A 234 4.16 5.09 -16.95
N ARG A 235 3.32 4.29 -17.63
CA ARG A 235 2.92 4.55 -19.03
C ARG A 235 2.18 5.89 -19.12
N GLU A 236 1.14 6.08 -18.31
CA GLU A 236 0.28 7.27 -18.32
C GLU A 236 1.02 8.53 -17.88
N GLY A 237 1.91 8.42 -16.90
CA GLY A 237 2.78 9.52 -16.46
C GLY A 237 3.75 10.05 -17.54
N ARG A 238 3.81 9.43 -18.73
CA ARG A 238 4.57 9.93 -19.89
C ARG A 238 3.75 10.87 -20.75
N GLY A 239 2.44 10.71 -20.78
CA GLY A 239 1.54 11.54 -21.59
C GLY A 239 0.78 12.57 -20.75
N ILE A 240 0.25 12.16 -19.63
CA ILE A 240 -0.49 13.02 -18.70
C ILE A 240 0.51 13.71 -17.76
N ARG A 241 1.25 14.68 -18.31
CA ARG A 241 2.37 15.35 -17.62
C ARG A 241 2.42 16.82 -17.98
N GLN A 242 3.03 17.63 -17.10
CA GLN A 242 3.31 19.04 -17.38
C GLN A 242 4.12 19.22 -18.66
N GLY A 243 3.81 20.28 -19.41
CA GLY A 243 4.45 20.62 -20.68
C GLY A 243 3.84 19.92 -21.89
N ASN A 244 2.65 19.32 -21.77
CA ASN A 244 1.80 18.99 -22.91
C ASN A 244 1.06 20.28 -23.33
N GLU A 245 1.05 20.56 -24.64
CA GLU A 245 0.35 21.72 -25.23
C GLU A 245 -1.14 21.48 -25.46
N ASN A 246 -1.59 20.22 -25.29
CA ASN A 246 -3.01 19.87 -25.39
C ASN A 246 -3.65 19.86 -23.99
N ASP A 247 -4.86 20.39 -23.89
CA ASP A 247 -5.64 20.41 -22.66
C ASP A 247 -6.15 19.02 -22.27
N GLU A 248 -6.32 18.12 -23.26
CA GLU A 248 -6.83 16.77 -23.07
C GLU A 248 -5.99 15.73 -23.82
N VAL A 249 -5.90 14.54 -23.25
CA VAL A 249 -5.27 13.34 -23.86
C VAL A 249 -6.26 12.19 -23.87
N ALA A 250 -6.45 11.54 -25.02
CA ALA A 250 -7.23 10.31 -25.12
C ALA A 250 -6.40 9.12 -24.65
N VAL A 251 -6.92 8.32 -23.72
CA VAL A 251 -6.27 7.09 -23.25
C VAL A 251 -7.15 5.90 -23.58
N TYR A 252 -6.67 5.10 -24.53
CA TYR A 252 -7.35 3.91 -25.04
C TYR A 252 -6.86 2.67 -24.31
N ARG A 253 -7.79 1.83 -23.83
CA ARG A 253 -7.54 0.51 -23.28
C ARG A 253 -8.26 -0.53 -24.13
N TYR A 254 -7.51 -1.45 -24.72
CA TYR A 254 -8.06 -2.45 -25.63
C TYR A 254 -8.26 -3.76 -24.91
N VAL A 255 -9.43 -4.36 -25.06
CA VAL A 255 -9.85 -5.56 -24.32
C VAL A 255 -10.51 -6.54 -25.28
N THR A 256 -10.03 -7.79 -25.32
CA THR A 256 -10.73 -8.88 -26.02
C THR A 256 -11.64 -9.61 -25.00
N LYS A 257 -12.96 -9.50 -25.24
CA LYS A 257 -13.96 -10.14 -24.36
C LYS A 257 -13.79 -11.64 -24.31
N GLY A 258 -14.16 -12.25 -23.18
CA GLY A 258 -14.10 -13.70 -23.01
C GLY A 258 -12.70 -14.29 -23.06
N THR A 259 -11.68 -13.48 -22.91
CA THR A 259 -10.27 -13.92 -22.83
C THR A 259 -9.63 -13.45 -21.54
N PHE A 260 -8.41 -13.94 -21.29
CA PHE A 260 -7.60 -13.54 -20.13
C PHE A 260 -7.32 -12.03 -20.06
N ASP A 261 -7.43 -11.34 -21.17
CA ASP A 261 -7.20 -9.91 -21.25
C ASP A 261 -8.20 -9.09 -20.39
N ALA A 262 -9.51 -9.41 -20.51
CA ALA A 262 -10.55 -8.79 -19.69
C ALA A 262 -10.34 -9.07 -18.19
N TYR A 263 -9.91 -10.29 -17.85
CA TYR A 263 -9.56 -10.66 -16.48
C TYR A 263 -8.37 -9.85 -15.95
N SER A 264 -7.29 -9.72 -16.76
CA SER A 264 -6.09 -8.97 -16.38
C SER A 264 -6.39 -7.51 -16.05
N TRP A 265 -7.21 -6.84 -16.85
CA TRP A 265 -7.61 -5.46 -16.59
C TRP A 265 -8.38 -5.34 -15.27
N SER A 266 -9.34 -6.24 -15.00
CA SER A 266 -10.08 -6.26 -13.73
C SER A 266 -9.15 -6.48 -12.54
N LEU A 267 -8.19 -7.41 -12.65
CA LEU A 267 -7.22 -7.71 -11.60
C LEU A 267 -6.35 -6.48 -11.29
N VAL A 268 -5.83 -5.81 -12.30
CA VAL A 268 -4.98 -4.63 -12.13
C VAL A 268 -5.76 -3.45 -11.56
N GLU A 269 -7.01 -3.23 -11.98
CA GLU A 269 -7.88 -2.20 -11.40
C GLU A 269 -8.16 -2.45 -9.91
N ASN A 270 -8.37 -3.71 -9.52
CA ASN A 270 -8.56 -4.08 -8.12
C ASN A 270 -7.29 -3.86 -7.29
N LYS A 271 -6.12 -4.26 -7.81
CA LYS A 271 -4.83 -3.96 -7.20
C LYS A 271 -4.61 -2.44 -7.05
N GLN A 272 -4.93 -1.65 -8.07
CA GLN A 272 -4.81 -0.18 -8.03
C GLN A 272 -5.73 0.44 -6.99
N ARG A 273 -6.98 -0.01 -6.92
CA ARG A 273 -7.95 0.46 -5.91
C ARG A 273 -7.46 0.16 -4.51
N PHE A 274 -6.92 -1.03 -4.28
CA PHE A 274 -6.34 -1.43 -3.01
C PHE A 274 -5.14 -0.55 -2.63
N ILE A 275 -4.16 -0.36 -3.55
CA ILE A 275 -2.99 0.50 -3.33
C ILE A 275 -3.44 1.93 -2.98
N SER A 276 -4.40 2.49 -3.71
CA SER A 276 -4.94 3.82 -3.45
C SER A 276 -5.58 3.93 -2.07
N GLN A 277 -6.33 2.91 -1.63
CA GLN A 277 -6.91 2.86 -0.29
C GLN A 277 -5.84 2.84 0.81
N VAL A 278 -4.77 2.06 0.60
CA VAL A 278 -3.63 1.99 1.52
C VAL A 278 -2.90 3.33 1.61
N MET A 279 -2.60 3.94 0.47
CA MET A 279 -1.82 5.19 0.40
C MET A 279 -2.61 6.42 0.90
N THR A 280 -3.90 6.52 0.58
CA THR A 280 -4.73 7.66 1.00
C THR A 280 -5.30 7.54 2.41
N SER A 281 -5.02 6.43 3.11
CA SER A 281 -5.50 6.16 4.49
C SER A 281 -7.02 6.14 4.68
N LYS A 282 -7.76 5.94 3.63
CA LYS A 282 -9.21 5.69 3.72
C LYS A 282 -9.53 4.26 4.19
N SER A 283 -8.48 3.43 4.40
CA SER A 283 -8.60 2.08 4.94
C SER A 283 -7.46 1.78 5.91
N VAL A 284 -7.80 1.21 7.08
CA VAL A 284 -6.86 0.96 8.20
C VAL A 284 -6.65 -0.55 8.35
N SER A 285 -6.13 -1.22 7.33
CA SER A 285 -5.77 -2.63 7.48
C SER A 285 -4.29 -2.81 7.81
N ARG A 286 -3.98 -3.72 8.75
CA ARG A 286 -2.60 -4.11 9.09
C ARG A 286 -2.10 -5.34 8.33
N THR A 287 -3.01 -6.09 7.70
CA THR A 287 -2.69 -7.29 6.92
C THR A 287 -3.17 -7.11 5.50
N CYS A 288 -2.29 -7.38 4.56
CA CYS A 288 -2.56 -7.42 3.14
C CYS A 288 -2.20 -8.83 2.66
N GLU A 289 -3.16 -9.55 2.09
CA GLU A 289 -2.83 -10.72 1.30
C GLU A 289 -2.21 -10.23 -0.01
N ASP A 290 -1.03 -10.76 -0.32
CA ASP A 290 -0.33 -10.47 -1.55
C ASP A 290 -1.12 -11.08 -2.71
N ILE A 291 -1.81 -10.24 -3.51
CA ILE A 291 -2.54 -10.65 -4.71
C ILE A 291 -1.54 -10.83 -5.87
N ASP A 292 -0.36 -11.35 -5.57
CA ASP A 292 0.74 -11.47 -6.55
C ASP A 292 0.72 -12.81 -7.30
N GLU A 293 -0.41 -13.52 -7.32
CA GLU A 293 -0.54 -14.71 -8.16
C GLU A 293 -0.64 -14.31 -9.64
N ALA A 294 0.51 -14.38 -10.30
CA ALA A 294 0.64 -14.19 -11.73
C ALA A 294 0.13 -15.41 -12.55
N THR A 295 -0.48 -16.39 -11.88
CA THR A 295 -0.91 -17.65 -12.48
C THR A 295 -2.40 -17.85 -12.27
N LEU A 296 -3.12 -18.12 -13.36
CA LEU A 296 -4.54 -18.45 -13.31
C LEU A 296 -4.76 -19.80 -12.61
N SER A 297 -5.74 -19.85 -11.71
CA SER A 297 -6.30 -21.10 -11.22
C SER A 297 -7.16 -21.78 -12.29
N TYR A 298 -7.40 -23.09 -12.13
CA TYR A 298 -8.31 -23.84 -13.01
C TYR A 298 -9.71 -23.19 -13.09
N ALA A 299 -10.26 -22.77 -11.95
CA ALA A 299 -11.58 -22.13 -11.90
C ALA A 299 -11.62 -20.83 -12.71
N GLU A 300 -10.58 -20.02 -12.65
CA GLU A 300 -10.47 -18.77 -13.41
C GLU A 300 -10.33 -19.00 -14.91
N ILE A 301 -9.55 -20.02 -15.34
CA ILE A 301 -9.42 -20.38 -16.75
C ILE A 301 -10.77 -20.81 -17.32
N LYS A 302 -11.48 -21.70 -16.63
CA LYS A 302 -12.79 -22.20 -17.06
C LYS A 302 -13.81 -21.07 -17.12
N ALA A 303 -13.75 -20.21 -16.21
CA ALA A 303 -14.62 -19.08 -16.04
C ALA A 303 -14.49 -18.03 -17.13
N VAL A 304 -13.27 -17.66 -17.45
CA VAL A 304 -13.00 -16.74 -18.56
C VAL A 304 -13.45 -17.37 -19.88
N ALA A 305 -13.18 -18.67 -20.09
CA ALA A 305 -13.54 -19.39 -21.32
C ALA A 305 -15.03 -19.53 -21.54
N THR A 306 -15.82 -19.76 -20.46
CA THR A 306 -17.28 -19.94 -20.56
C THR A 306 -18.05 -18.63 -20.60
N GLY A 307 -17.43 -17.49 -20.32
CA GLY A 307 -18.09 -16.18 -20.25
C GLY A 307 -19.15 -16.11 -19.14
N ASN A 308 -19.02 -16.94 -18.09
CA ASN A 308 -20.03 -17.09 -17.05
C ASN A 308 -20.15 -15.82 -16.20
N PRO A 309 -21.32 -15.13 -16.17
CA PRO A 309 -21.52 -13.91 -15.40
C PRO A 309 -21.35 -14.09 -13.88
N MET A 310 -21.51 -15.32 -13.37
CA MET A 310 -21.33 -15.65 -11.95
C MET A 310 -19.91 -15.43 -11.47
N ILE A 311 -18.93 -15.40 -12.36
CA ILE A 311 -17.54 -15.18 -12.01
C ILE A 311 -17.24 -13.70 -11.86
N LYS A 312 -17.85 -12.85 -12.68
CA LYS A 312 -17.82 -11.41 -12.45
C LYS A 312 -18.41 -11.07 -11.08
N GLU A 313 -19.57 -11.66 -10.77
CA GLU A 313 -20.21 -11.50 -9.45
C GLU A 313 -19.31 -12.02 -8.32
N LYS A 314 -18.68 -13.20 -8.50
CA LYS A 314 -17.73 -13.74 -7.52
C LYS A 314 -16.57 -12.78 -7.26
N MET A 315 -15.94 -12.24 -8.31
CA MET A 315 -14.84 -11.30 -8.16
C MET A 315 -15.27 -10.02 -7.41
N GLU A 316 -16.43 -9.48 -7.71
CA GLU A 316 -16.98 -8.31 -7.01
C GLU A 316 -17.21 -8.62 -5.52
N ILE A 317 -17.76 -9.80 -5.23
CA ILE A 317 -18.01 -10.24 -3.84
C ILE A 317 -16.72 -10.56 -3.10
N ASP A 318 -15.74 -11.22 -3.73
CA ASP A 318 -14.43 -11.49 -3.15
C ASP A 318 -13.75 -10.19 -2.73
N ASN A 319 -13.79 -9.16 -3.58
CA ASN A 319 -13.26 -7.84 -3.26
C ASN A 319 -14.00 -7.16 -2.11
N GLU A 320 -15.34 -7.24 -2.08
CA GLU A 320 -16.11 -6.65 -0.99
C GLU A 320 -15.87 -7.39 0.33
N VAL A 321 -15.80 -8.71 0.32
CA VAL A 321 -15.45 -9.54 1.51
C VAL A 321 -14.07 -9.18 2.03
N GLN A 322 -13.09 -9.04 1.15
CA GLN A 322 -11.76 -8.60 1.56
C GLN A 322 -11.79 -7.19 2.16
N ARG A 323 -12.44 -6.23 1.50
CA ARG A 323 -12.62 -4.87 2.04
C ARG A 323 -13.23 -4.88 3.44
N LEU A 324 -14.31 -5.64 3.63
CA LEU A 324 -15.02 -5.72 4.91
C LEU A 324 -14.18 -6.44 5.99
N LYS A 325 -13.44 -7.50 5.64
CA LYS A 325 -12.47 -8.16 6.53
C LYS A 325 -11.38 -7.20 6.99
N LEU A 326 -10.88 -6.36 6.09
CA LEU A 326 -9.88 -5.35 6.40
C LEU A 326 -10.43 -4.29 7.37
N LEU A 327 -11.66 -3.83 7.15
CA LEU A 327 -12.36 -2.91 8.06
C LEU A 327 -12.56 -3.54 9.43
N LYS A 328 -12.92 -4.84 9.48
CA LYS A 328 -13.08 -5.58 10.73
C LYS A 328 -11.76 -5.72 11.48
N ALA A 329 -10.67 -6.07 10.81
CA ALA A 329 -9.34 -6.15 11.42
C ALA A 329 -8.88 -4.80 12.01
N SER A 330 -9.19 -3.69 11.32
CA SER A 330 -8.95 -2.34 11.84
C SER A 330 -9.77 -2.04 13.09
N TYR A 331 -11.06 -2.33 13.04
CA TYR A 331 -11.96 -2.20 14.19
C TYR A 331 -11.46 -3.04 15.38
N ASP A 332 -11.12 -4.30 15.18
CA ASP A 332 -10.61 -5.18 16.22
C ASP A 332 -9.29 -4.64 16.83
N SER A 333 -8.40 -4.11 16.00
CA SER A 333 -7.15 -3.48 16.48
C SER A 333 -7.41 -2.22 17.34
N GLN A 334 -8.36 -1.38 16.94
CA GLN A 334 -8.76 -0.21 17.72
C GLN A 334 -9.44 -0.63 19.02
N ARG A 335 -10.29 -1.64 18.95
CA ARG A 335 -10.99 -2.19 20.11
C ARG A 335 -10.03 -2.76 21.16
N TYR A 336 -8.94 -3.41 20.75
CA TYR A 336 -7.90 -3.85 21.68
C TYR A 336 -7.22 -2.66 22.39
N GLY A 337 -6.92 -1.58 21.67
CA GLY A 337 -6.38 -0.37 22.27
C GLY A 337 -7.34 0.30 23.26
N LEU A 338 -8.64 0.33 22.93
CA LEU A 338 -9.69 0.85 23.81
C LEU A 338 -9.88 -0.05 25.03
N GLN A 339 -9.80 -1.37 24.86
CA GLN A 339 -9.85 -2.34 25.96
C GLN A 339 -8.71 -2.12 26.96
N ASP A 340 -7.48 -1.97 26.48
CA ASP A 340 -6.33 -1.68 27.32
C ASP A 340 -6.49 -0.36 28.08
N ASN A 341 -6.93 0.69 27.39
CA ASN A 341 -7.21 1.99 28.01
C ASN A 341 -8.29 1.89 29.11
N TYR A 342 -9.42 1.23 28.80
CA TYR A 342 -10.55 1.09 29.71
C TYR A 342 -10.25 0.17 30.89
N MET A 343 -9.66 -1.02 30.66
CA MET A 343 -9.48 -2.04 31.70
C MET A 343 -8.20 -1.88 32.52
N ILE A 344 -7.14 -1.33 31.93
CA ILE A 344 -5.81 -1.34 32.56
C ILE A 344 -5.28 0.07 32.78
N ARG A 345 -5.16 0.86 31.73
CA ARG A 345 -4.41 2.13 31.74
C ARG A 345 -5.09 3.20 32.60
N PHE A 346 -6.34 3.56 32.30
CA PHE A 346 -7.02 4.61 33.05
C PHE A 346 -7.32 4.23 34.50
N PRO A 347 -7.79 3.01 34.84
CA PRO A 347 -7.93 2.60 36.23
C PRO A 347 -6.63 2.71 37.04
N LYS A 348 -5.50 2.32 36.44
CA LYS A 348 -4.17 2.43 37.06
C LYS A 348 -3.76 3.89 37.28
N LEU A 349 -4.00 4.75 36.30
CA LEU A 349 -3.69 6.18 36.38
C LEU A 349 -4.57 6.89 37.43
N ILE A 350 -5.86 6.57 37.48
CA ILE A 350 -6.79 7.12 38.48
C ILE A 350 -6.32 6.72 39.88
N LYS A 351 -6.07 5.43 40.11
CA LYS A 351 -5.62 4.93 41.42
C LYS A 351 -4.31 5.59 41.84
N ALA A 352 -3.32 5.68 40.95
CA ALA A 352 -2.04 6.34 41.27
C ALA A 352 -2.22 7.84 41.58
N ALA A 353 -3.12 8.52 40.87
CA ALA A 353 -3.40 9.93 41.12
C ALA A 353 -4.17 10.15 42.42
N GLU A 354 -5.11 9.26 42.77
CA GLU A 354 -5.85 9.29 44.04
C GLU A 354 -4.92 9.00 45.23
N GLU A 355 -4.03 8.01 45.15
CA GLU A 355 -3.00 7.75 46.15
C GLU A 355 -2.07 8.96 46.34
N LYS A 356 -1.64 9.59 45.24
CA LYS A 356 -0.83 10.79 45.32
C LYS A 356 -1.59 11.98 45.91
N LEU A 357 -2.85 12.14 45.57
CA LEU A 357 -3.71 13.18 46.16
C LEU A 357 -3.87 13.01 47.68
N ALA A 358 -4.01 11.77 48.13
CA ALA A 358 -4.07 11.47 49.58
C ALA A 358 -2.76 11.90 50.29
N CYS A 359 -1.61 11.58 49.70
CA CYS A 359 -0.31 12.00 50.22
C CYS A 359 -0.17 13.54 50.24
N VAL A 360 -0.56 14.22 49.18
CA VAL A 360 -0.51 15.70 49.13
C VAL A 360 -1.41 16.33 50.18
N ARG A 361 -2.60 15.79 50.41
CA ARG A 361 -3.51 16.27 51.49
C ARG A 361 -2.89 16.10 52.89
N GLU A 362 -2.14 15.04 53.15
CA GLU A 362 -1.38 14.89 54.39
C GLU A 362 -0.26 15.93 54.49
N ASP A 363 0.46 16.17 53.41
CA ASP A 363 1.53 17.18 53.34
C ASP A 363 0.99 18.60 53.55
N VAL A 364 -0.20 18.92 53.03
CA VAL A 364 -0.87 20.20 53.30
C VAL A 364 -1.18 20.37 54.78
N LYS A 365 -1.71 19.33 55.44
CA LYS A 365 -1.97 19.36 56.89
C LYS A 365 -0.69 19.57 57.69
N ALA A 366 0.40 18.88 57.29
CA ALA A 366 1.70 19.03 57.93
C ALA A 366 2.26 20.45 57.74
N ARG A 367 2.15 21.00 56.50
CA ARG A 367 2.54 22.37 56.17
C ARG A 367 1.79 23.40 57.02
N ASP A 368 0.46 23.27 57.12
CA ASP A 368 -0.39 24.22 57.84
C ASP A 368 -0.09 24.19 59.33
N ALA A 369 0.17 23.01 59.89
CA ALA A 369 0.60 22.87 61.29
C ALA A 369 1.94 23.56 61.56
N GLU A 370 2.89 23.46 60.65
CA GLU A 370 4.20 24.13 60.78
C GLU A 370 4.11 25.66 60.59
N ILE A 371 3.22 26.17 59.72
CA ILE A 371 2.95 27.61 59.57
C ILE A 371 2.41 28.20 60.89
N ILE A 372 1.50 27.48 61.55
CA ILE A 372 0.94 27.90 62.86
C ILE A 372 2.02 27.87 63.93
N ARG A 373 2.91 26.87 63.90
CA ARG A 373 3.96 26.64 64.91
C ARG A 373 5.05 27.68 64.90
N SER A 374 5.49 28.14 63.72
CA SER A 374 6.56 29.14 63.56
C SER A 374 6.33 30.01 62.32
N ALA A 375 6.16 31.32 62.54
CA ALA A 375 6.10 32.30 61.47
C ALA A 375 7.50 32.72 60.97
N GLU A 376 8.55 32.48 61.75
CA GLU A 376 9.92 32.90 61.41
C GLU A 376 10.57 31.94 60.42
N PHE A 377 11.43 32.50 59.55
CA PHE A 377 12.23 31.70 58.64
C PHE A 377 13.29 30.90 59.42
N ALA A 378 13.35 29.60 59.23
CA ALA A 378 14.40 28.73 59.70
C ALA A 378 14.62 27.57 58.74
N ILE A 379 15.85 27.32 58.37
CA ILE A 379 16.25 26.18 57.53
C ILE A 379 17.41 25.44 58.22
N LYS A 380 17.36 24.13 58.20
CA LYS A 380 18.44 23.28 58.73
C LYS A 380 19.21 22.68 57.56
N VAL A 381 20.50 22.99 57.41
CA VAL A 381 21.41 22.45 56.39
C VAL A 381 22.60 21.83 57.09
N LYS A 382 22.89 20.55 56.77
CA LYS A 382 23.98 19.76 57.38
C LYS A 382 24.01 19.83 58.90
N GLY A 383 22.82 19.84 59.52
CA GLY A 383 22.68 19.87 60.97
C GLY A 383 22.72 21.24 61.64
N VAL A 384 23.10 22.31 60.90
CA VAL A 384 23.12 23.70 61.37
C VAL A 384 21.82 24.40 60.99
N THR A 385 21.24 25.16 61.91
CA THR A 385 20.00 25.94 61.69
C THR A 385 20.38 27.37 61.35
N PHE A 386 19.83 27.88 60.24
CA PHE A 386 20.02 29.25 59.76
C PHE A 386 18.68 29.98 59.82
N THR A 387 18.66 31.20 60.33
CA THR A 387 17.52 32.10 60.40
C THR A 387 17.55 33.19 59.32
N GLU A 388 18.72 33.39 58.74
CA GLU A 388 18.91 34.34 57.63
C GLU A 388 18.89 33.58 56.27
N ARG A 389 18.13 34.12 55.32
CA ARG A 389 18.00 33.52 53.97
C ARG A 389 19.30 33.49 53.20
N THR A 390 20.14 34.49 53.38
CA THR A 390 21.47 34.60 52.73
C THR A 390 22.39 33.46 53.18
N ASP A 391 22.47 33.23 54.48
CA ASP A 391 23.38 32.26 55.07
C ASP A 391 22.88 30.82 54.83
N GLY A 392 21.57 30.59 55.00
CA GLY A 392 20.95 29.34 54.65
C GLY A 392 21.10 28.96 53.20
N GLY A 393 20.98 29.96 52.28
CA GLY A 393 21.16 29.76 50.82
C GLY A 393 22.60 29.49 50.44
N ALA A 394 23.56 30.17 51.06
CA ALA A 394 24.99 29.93 50.86
C ALA A 394 25.40 28.52 51.31
N SER A 395 24.96 28.11 52.51
CA SER A 395 25.21 26.78 53.06
C SER A 395 24.57 25.68 52.17
N MET A 396 23.39 25.94 51.62
CA MET A 396 22.73 25.04 50.70
C MET A 396 23.53 24.88 49.39
N LEU A 397 24.02 25.97 48.78
CA LEU A 397 24.84 25.90 47.57
C LEU A 397 26.17 25.15 47.83
N GLU A 398 26.77 25.32 48.97
CA GLU A 398 27.95 24.54 49.36
C GLU A 398 27.63 23.06 49.49
N ALA A 399 26.45 22.71 50.03
CA ALA A 399 26.00 21.33 50.13
C ALA A 399 25.77 20.71 48.72
N ILE A 400 25.16 21.46 47.82
CA ILE A 400 24.89 21.05 46.43
C ILE A 400 26.21 20.80 45.66
N SER A 401 27.24 21.62 45.88
CA SER A 401 28.53 21.45 45.17
C SER A 401 29.20 20.09 45.48
N LYS A 402 28.87 19.49 46.61
CA LYS A 402 29.39 18.18 47.09
C LYS A 402 28.55 16.99 46.67
N CYS A 403 27.36 17.21 46.02
CA CYS A 403 26.50 16.16 45.57
C CYS A 403 27.00 15.53 44.26
N LYS A 404 26.93 14.23 44.14
CA LYS A 404 27.31 13.49 42.93
C LYS A 404 26.21 13.49 41.89
N THR A 405 26.62 13.46 40.64
CA THR A 405 25.69 13.36 39.49
C THR A 405 24.97 12.01 39.47
N GLY A 406 23.67 12.00 39.28
CA GLY A 406 22.84 10.80 39.25
C GLY A 406 22.36 10.33 40.61
N GLU A 407 22.74 11.02 41.72
CA GLU A 407 22.32 10.67 43.10
C GLU A 407 21.38 11.74 43.66
N THR A 408 20.44 11.29 44.51
CA THR A 408 19.61 12.15 45.37
C THR A 408 20.21 12.17 46.76
N THR A 409 20.63 13.34 47.22
CA THR A 409 21.35 13.50 48.48
C THR A 409 20.54 14.35 49.45
N SER A 410 20.31 13.87 50.68
CA SER A 410 19.69 14.67 51.74
C SER A 410 20.66 15.71 52.25
N ILE A 411 20.25 16.97 52.28
CA ILE A 411 21.06 18.10 52.68
C ILE A 411 20.57 18.76 53.96
N GLY A 412 19.33 18.42 54.42
CA GLY A 412 18.77 19.02 55.62
C GLY A 412 17.26 18.92 55.73
N SER A 413 16.63 19.89 56.32
CA SER A 413 15.16 19.98 56.46
C SER A 413 14.69 21.44 56.44
N PHE A 414 13.45 21.62 56.01
CA PHE A 414 12.75 22.89 56.01
C PHE A 414 11.34 22.72 56.52
N ARG A 415 11.02 23.34 57.66
CA ARG A 415 9.67 23.28 58.26
C ARG A 415 9.09 21.88 58.33
N GLY A 416 9.83 20.94 58.90
CA GLY A 416 9.39 19.54 59.07
C GLY A 416 9.54 18.65 57.82
N PHE A 417 9.77 19.23 56.65
CA PHE A 417 10.00 18.48 55.42
C PHE A 417 11.49 18.21 55.19
N GLU A 418 11.82 17.05 54.65
CA GLU A 418 13.19 16.71 54.28
C GLU A 418 13.62 17.48 53.03
N LEU A 419 14.84 17.99 53.05
CA LEU A 419 15.42 18.74 51.95
C LEU A 419 16.48 17.93 51.26
N LEU A 420 16.25 17.60 49.97
CA LEU A 420 17.18 16.82 49.15
C LEU A 420 17.58 17.59 47.91
N VAL A 421 18.70 17.20 47.33
CA VAL A 421 19.16 17.64 46.02
C VAL A 421 19.30 16.45 45.10
N GLU A 422 18.71 16.58 43.93
CA GLU A 422 18.85 15.63 42.83
C GLU A 422 19.64 16.27 41.73
N LYS A 423 20.77 15.69 41.33
CA LYS A 423 21.58 16.15 40.23
C LYS A 423 21.45 15.20 39.05
N ASN A 424 20.80 15.66 37.96
CA ASN A 424 20.60 14.82 36.77
C ASN A 424 21.91 14.66 35.96
N PHE A 425 21.90 13.73 35.01
CA PHE A 425 23.06 13.47 34.12
C PHE A 425 23.40 14.63 33.18
N MET A 426 22.49 15.59 32.99
CA MET A 426 22.73 16.80 32.18
C MET A 426 23.34 17.96 33.00
N GLY A 427 23.63 17.72 34.28
CA GLY A 427 24.22 18.72 35.17
C GLY A 427 23.22 19.70 35.79
N ILE A 428 21.90 19.52 35.56
CA ILE A 428 20.87 20.34 36.17
C ILE A 428 20.62 19.83 37.61
N ASN A 429 20.58 20.77 38.56
CA ASN A 429 20.32 20.45 39.96
C ASN A 429 18.88 20.81 40.31
N TYR A 430 18.18 19.88 40.97
CA TYR A 430 16.83 20.08 41.45
C TYR A 430 16.82 20.07 42.98
N LEU A 431 16.14 21.05 43.55
CA LEU A 431 15.77 21.03 44.95
C LEU A 431 14.51 20.17 45.10
N VAL A 432 14.54 19.22 46.02
CA VAL A 432 13.41 18.36 46.32
C VAL A 432 13.01 18.57 47.77
N LEU A 433 11.79 19.04 47.97
CA LEU A 433 11.17 19.12 49.28
C LEU A 433 10.30 17.85 49.46
N ARG A 434 10.68 16.97 50.35
CA ARG A 434 10.05 15.68 50.55
C ARG A 434 9.18 15.65 51.80
N GLY A 435 7.89 15.45 51.58
CA GLY A 435 6.93 15.08 52.58
C GLY A 435 6.51 13.61 52.42
N LYS A 436 5.22 13.35 52.28
CA LYS A 436 4.70 12.06 51.79
C LYS A 436 4.89 11.93 50.28
N THR A 437 5.05 13.06 49.59
CA THR A 437 5.43 13.13 48.17
C THR A 437 6.55 14.12 47.98
N ASP A 438 7.15 14.09 46.77
CA ASP A 438 8.29 14.96 46.41
C ASP A 438 7.80 16.19 45.62
N TYR A 439 8.23 17.38 46.02
CA TYR A 439 8.01 18.65 45.36
C TYR A 439 9.35 19.16 44.81
N LYS A 440 9.45 19.43 43.52
CA LYS A 440 10.75 19.73 42.85
C LYS A 440 10.75 21.12 42.25
N ALA A 441 11.88 21.82 42.42
CA ALA A 441 12.20 23.05 41.67
C ALA A 441 13.65 23.02 41.20
N GLU A 442 13.88 23.58 40.01
CA GLU A 442 15.22 23.72 39.47
C GLU A 442 16.03 24.77 40.27
N LEU A 443 17.22 24.42 40.68
CA LEU A 443 18.13 25.28 41.41
C LEU A 443 18.83 26.27 40.49
N SER A 444 19.06 27.48 41.02
CA SER A 444 19.86 28.55 40.37
C SER A 444 21.18 28.74 41.11
N THR A 445 22.02 29.61 40.55
CA THR A 445 23.28 30.03 41.20
C THR A 445 23.08 31.08 42.30
N SER A 446 21.88 31.62 42.47
CA SER A 446 21.53 32.62 43.47
C SER A 446 21.17 31.98 44.82
N PRO A 447 21.90 32.23 45.92
CA PRO A 447 21.55 31.74 47.26
C PRO A 447 20.13 32.12 47.67
N VAL A 448 19.81 33.42 47.60
CA VAL A 448 18.52 33.98 47.97
C VAL A 448 17.41 33.49 47.03
N GLY A 449 17.71 33.42 45.71
CA GLY A 449 16.75 32.90 44.70
C GLY A 449 16.32 31.47 45.01
N ASN A 450 17.22 30.61 45.48
CA ASN A 450 16.91 29.23 45.87
C ASN A 450 16.05 29.16 47.14
N MET A 451 16.25 30.09 48.06
CA MET A 451 15.38 30.18 49.24
C MET A 451 13.96 30.60 48.89
N VAL A 452 13.81 31.57 47.98
CA VAL A 452 12.48 31.95 47.47
C VAL A 452 11.81 30.76 46.75
N LYS A 453 12.57 29.99 45.95
CA LYS A 453 12.01 28.77 45.28
C LYS A 453 11.57 27.72 46.32
N LEU A 454 12.35 27.52 47.38
CA LEU A 454 12.02 26.62 48.49
C LEU A 454 10.71 27.05 49.17
N GLU A 455 10.59 28.34 49.53
CA GLU A 455 9.40 28.90 50.15
C GLU A 455 8.17 28.78 49.20
N ASN A 456 8.37 29.02 47.90
CA ASN A 456 7.31 28.84 46.90
C ASN A 456 6.89 27.37 46.77
N LEU A 457 7.82 26.41 46.78
CA LEU A 457 7.49 24.99 46.80
C LEU A 457 6.64 24.65 48.03
N PHE A 458 7.05 25.08 49.22
CA PHE A 458 6.36 24.83 50.47
C PHE A 458 4.95 25.46 50.50
N ASN A 459 4.81 26.72 50.09
CA ASN A 459 3.55 27.44 50.08
C ASN A 459 2.62 26.90 48.97
N GLY A 460 3.16 26.52 47.80
CA GLY A 460 2.43 26.03 46.64
C GLY A 460 1.97 24.56 46.74
N ILE A 461 2.19 23.85 47.86
CA ILE A 461 1.75 22.45 48.01
C ILE A 461 0.23 22.33 47.76
N GLN A 462 -0.57 23.30 48.19
CA GLN A 462 -2.03 23.32 48.02
C GLN A 462 -2.45 23.27 46.52
N GLU A 463 -1.75 23.93 45.65
CA GLU A 463 -2.07 23.99 44.20
C GLU A 463 -2.00 22.61 43.53
N ASN A 464 -1.20 21.67 44.12
CA ASN A 464 -1.13 20.32 43.62
C ASN A 464 -2.43 19.51 43.88
N ILE A 465 -3.22 19.88 44.89
CA ILE A 465 -4.54 19.27 45.11
C ILE A 465 -5.46 19.57 43.95
N ASP A 466 -5.64 20.86 43.58
CA ASP A 466 -6.52 21.28 42.49
C ASP A 466 -6.08 20.67 41.13
N TYR A 467 -4.76 20.62 40.91
CA TYR A 467 -4.20 19.98 39.73
C TYR A 467 -4.52 18.47 39.67
N LEU A 468 -4.34 17.74 40.78
CA LEU A 468 -4.58 16.30 40.82
C LEU A 468 -6.07 15.98 40.73
N GLU A 469 -6.95 16.77 41.38
CA GLU A 469 -8.41 16.61 41.28
C GLU A 469 -8.89 16.77 39.84
N LYS A 470 -8.48 17.84 39.15
CA LYS A 470 -8.80 18.04 37.72
C LYS A 470 -8.28 16.89 36.85
N LYS A 471 -7.10 16.40 37.15
CA LYS A 471 -6.49 15.29 36.38
C LYS A 471 -7.22 13.97 36.60
N ILE A 472 -7.67 13.69 37.82
CA ILE A 472 -8.50 12.52 38.14
C ILE A 472 -9.85 12.61 37.40
N GLU A 473 -10.48 13.78 37.41
CA GLU A 473 -11.73 14.00 36.67
C GLU A 473 -11.55 13.75 35.17
N GLN A 474 -10.48 14.30 34.58
CA GLN A 474 -10.16 14.07 33.17
C GLN A 474 -9.94 12.57 32.87
N TYR A 475 -9.19 11.86 33.69
CA TYR A 475 -8.99 10.42 33.51
C TYR A 475 -10.29 9.62 33.62
N LYS A 476 -11.23 10.03 34.47
CA LYS A 476 -12.56 9.40 34.58
C LYS A 476 -13.39 9.65 33.33
N LEU A 477 -13.33 10.84 32.75
CA LEU A 477 -13.99 11.15 31.47
C LEU A 477 -13.39 10.33 30.32
N ASP A 478 -12.07 10.25 30.24
CA ASP A 478 -11.37 9.49 29.20
C ASP A 478 -11.63 7.97 29.31
N LEU A 479 -11.76 7.46 30.55
CA LEU A 479 -12.15 6.08 30.83
C LEU A 479 -13.55 5.79 30.31
N GLU A 480 -14.53 6.64 30.62
CA GLU A 480 -15.91 6.44 30.17
C GLU A 480 -16.03 6.58 28.64
N ALA A 481 -15.34 7.53 28.04
CA ALA A 481 -15.28 7.67 26.59
C ALA A 481 -14.70 6.40 25.93
N SER A 482 -13.61 5.85 26.50
CA SER A 482 -12.99 4.60 26.01
C SER A 482 -13.92 3.41 26.16
N ARG A 483 -14.71 3.35 27.25
CA ARG A 483 -15.71 2.30 27.49
C ARG A 483 -16.83 2.36 26.45
N VAL A 484 -17.44 3.52 26.26
CA VAL A 484 -18.54 3.71 25.30
C VAL A 484 -18.10 3.34 23.88
N GLU A 485 -16.88 3.71 23.48
CA GLU A 485 -16.36 3.36 22.16
C GLU A 485 -16.04 1.88 22.03
N TYR A 486 -15.53 1.23 23.09
CA TYR A 486 -15.26 -0.21 23.13
C TYR A 486 -16.53 -1.07 23.00
N GLU A 487 -17.67 -0.62 23.56
CA GLU A 487 -18.95 -1.32 23.54
C GLU A 487 -19.68 -1.21 22.18
N LYS A 488 -19.27 -0.31 21.28
CA LYS A 488 -19.89 -0.20 19.94
C LYS A 488 -19.62 -1.45 19.12
N PRO A 489 -20.65 -2.04 18.49
CA PRO A 489 -20.46 -3.19 17.60
C PRO A 489 -19.83 -2.75 16.27
N PHE A 490 -19.22 -3.69 15.55
CA PHE A 490 -18.73 -3.44 14.19
C PHE A 490 -19.91 -3.13 13.26
N ALA A 491 -19.90 -1.93 12.66
CA ALA A 491 -21.03 -1.43 11.88
C ALA A 491 -21.39 -2.28 10.63
N TYR A 492 -20.42 -3.04 10.10
CA TYR A 492 -20.57 -3.83 8.89
C TYR A 492 -20.60 -5.34 9.15
N GLU A 493 -20.88 -5.80 10.36
CA GLU A 493 -20.88 -7.24 10.72
C GLU A 493 -21.88 -8.06 9.90
N GLU A 494 -23.13 -7.56 9.76
CA GLU A 494 -24.18 -8.23 9.00
C GLU A 494 -23.89 -8.22 7.48
N GLU A 495 -23.34 -7.12 6.97
CA GLU A 495 -22.94 -7.02 5.57
C GLU A 495 -21.83 -8.02 5.25
N LEU A 496 -20.80 -8.09 6.10
CA LEU A 496 -19.70 -9.06 5.96
C LEU A 496 -20.22 -10.49 5.98
N ARG A 497 -21.12 -10.82 6.91
CA ARG A 497 -21.71 -12.15 7.03
C ARG A 497 -22.51 -12.54 5.77
N THR A 498 -23.31 -11.61 5.25
CA THR A 498 -24.10 -11.82 4.03
C THR A 498 -23.22 -12.05 2.80
N LYS A 499 -22.15 -11.25 2.68
CA LYS A 499 -21.20 -11.36 1.55
C LYS A 499 -20.37 -12.65 1.63
N ILE A 500 -19.94 -13.09 2.83
CA ILE A 500 -19.27 -14.39 3.02
C ILE A 500 -20.20 -15.55 2.65
N ALA A 501 -21.46 -15.50 3.05
CA ALA A 501 -22.45 -16.53 2.67
C ALA A 501 -22.60 -16.59 1.14
N ARG A 502 -22.73 -15.44 0.47
CA ARG A 502 -22.85 -15.39 -0.99
C ARG A 502 -21.57 -15.85 -1.69
N GLN A 503 -20.40 -15.53 -1.15
CA GLN A 503 -19.11 -16.03 -1.63
C GLN A 503 -19.07 -17.57 -1.59
N ALA A 504 -19.53 -18.17 -0.48
CA ALA A 504 -19.59 -19.61 -0.33
C ALA A 504 -20.57 -20.25 -1.31
N GLU A 505 -21.75 -19.64 -1.54
CA GLU A 505 -22.72 -20.10 -2.53
C GLU A 505 -22.13 -20.08 -3.95
N LEU A 506 -21.48 -18.99 -4.35
CA LEU A 506 -20.85 -18.85 -5.66
C LEU A 506 -19.71 -19.85 -5.84
N ASN A 507 -18.89 -20.08 -4.80
CA ASN A 507 -17.87 -21.12 -4.83
C ASN A 507 -18.48 -22.51 -5.03
N ASN A 508 -19.54 -22.85 -4.29
CA ASN A 508 -20.23 -24.12 -4.44
C ASN A 508 -20.89 -24.29 -5.82
N MET A 509 -21.51 -23.24 -6.38
CA MET A 509 -22.09 -23.28 -7.71
C MET A 509 -21.03 -23.46 -8.79
N LEU A 510 -19.89 -22.77 -8.66
CA LEU A 510 -18.76 -22.91 -9.59
C LEU A 510 -18.06 -24.27 -9.44
N ASP A 511 -18.00 -24.83 -8.21
CA ASP A 511 -17.48 -26.17 -7.96
C ASP A 511 -18.46 -27.28 -8.42
N LEU A 512 -19.78 -27.08 -8.32
CA LEU A 512 -20.78 -27.99 -8.80
C LEU A 512 -20.92 -28.00 -10.33
N GLU A 513 -20.73 -26.85 -10.99
CA GLU A 513 -20.60 -26.81 -12.45
C GLU A 513 -19.30 -27.51 -12.93
N ASN A 514 -18.32 -27.63 -12.04
CA ASN A 514 -17.05 -28.31 -12.26
C ASN A 514 -17.07 -29.79 -11.89
N GLY A 515 -18.11 -30.27 -11.17
CA GLY A 515 -18.23 -31.63 -10.65
C GLY A 515 -19.48 -32.31 -11.12
N LYS A 516 -19.44 -33.03 -12.25
CA LYS A 516 -20.04 -34.35 -12.25
C LYS A 516 -19.14 -35.22 -11.40
N VAL A 517 -19.38 -35.22 -10.10
CA VAL A 517 -18.78 -36.17 -9.18
C VAL A 517 -19.41 -37.52 -9.47
N GLU A 518 -18.59 -38.49 -9.85
CA GLU A 518 -18.92 -39.89 -9.68
C GLU A 518 -19.39 -40.10 -8.25
N ASP A 519 -20.60 -40.68 -8.08
CA ASP A 519 -21.15 -41.16 -6.82
C ASP A 519 -20.13 -42.09 -6.15
N VAL A 520 -19.42 -41.60 -5.16
CA VAL A 520 -18.67 -42.44 -4.23
C VAL A 520 -19.65 -42.88 -3.14
N ASP A 521 -20.07 -44.13 -3.29
CA ASP A 521 -20.83 -44.93 -2.36
C ASP A 521 -20.28 -44.77 -0.91
N LEU A 522 -21.04 -44.07 -0.07
CA LEU A 522 -20.83 -44.01 1.37
C LEU A 522 -21.47 -45.24 2.04
N GLY A 523 -20.90 -46.43 1.77
CA GLY A 523 -21.13 -47.64 2.54
C GLY A 523 -20.42 -47.57 3.88
N GLY A 524 -21.19 -47.49 4.96
CA GLY A 524 -20.74 -47.33 6.32
C GLY A 524 -19.79 -48.38 6.86
N LYS A 525 -19.02 -47.97 7.85
CA LYS A 525 -18.79 -48.72 9.11
C LYS A 525 -18.23 -47.76 10.16
N GLU A 526 -19.04 -47.57 11.21
CA GLU A 526 -18.56 -47.13 12.52
C GLU A 526 -17.54 -48.11 13.07
N GLU A 527 -16.35 -47.64 13.40
CA GLU A 527 -15.52 -48.27 14.42
C GLU A 527 -14.92 -47.20 15.35
N SER A 528 -15.44 -47.21 16.55
CA SER A 528 -14.94 -46.56 17.71
C SER A 528 -13.49 -46.99 18.02
N ASN A 529 -12.56 -46.07 18.20
CA ASN A 529 -11.46 -46.35 19.12
C ASN A 529 -10.97 -45.06 19.84
N LYS A 530 -11.00 -45.21 21.16
CA LYS A 530 -10.51 -44.30 22.19
C LYS A 530 -8.99 -44.29 22.24
N ASN A 531 -8.47 -43.17 22.69
CA ASN A 531 -7.20 -42.95 23.47
C ASN A 531 -5.92 -42.65 22.67
N LYS A 532 -5.38 -41.48 22.81
CA LYS A 532 -4.36 -41.10 23.83
C LYS A 532 -3.70 -39.77 23.45
N SER A 533 -3.67 -38.91 24.42
CA SER A 533 -2.83 -37.71 24.55
C SER A 533 -1.34 -38.02 24.32
N GLY A 534 -0.67 -37.13 23.62
CA GLY A 534 0.79 -37.09 23.50
C GLY A 534 1.23 -35.74 22.96
N VAL A 535 1.57 -34.85 23.90
CA VAL A 535 2.29 -33.60 23.64
C VAL A 535 3.71 -33.96 23.24
N ALA A 536 4.16 -33.49 22.11
CA ALA A 536 5.57 -33.53 21.74
C ALA A 536 6.03 -32.09 21.43
N GLU A 537 6.78 -31.53 22.36
CA GLU A 537 7.64 -30.37 22.16
C GLU A 537 8.71 -30.70 21.12
N ASN A 538 8.82 -29.89 20.09
CA ASN A 538 9.97 -29.90 19.20
C ASN A 538 10.86 -28.69 19.47
N LYS A 539 11.99 -28.96 20.15
CA LYS A 539 13.11 -28.03 20.30
C LYS A 539 13.90 -27.99 18.99
N SER A 540 14.11 -26.82 18.46
CA SER A 540 15.06 -26.51 17.40
C SER A 540 16.46 -26.29 18.00
N PRO A 541 17.53 -26.85 17.46
CA PRO A 541 18.88 -26.53 17.89
C PRO A 541 19.50 -25.42 16.99
N TYR A 542 19.86 -24.32 17.62
CA TYR A 542 20.82 -23.37 17.07
C TYR A 542 22.23 -23.97 17.15
N HIS A 543 22.90 -24.08 16.04
CA HIS A 543 24.34 -24.23 15.98
C HIS A 543 24.98 -22.88 15.66
N THR A 544 25.72 -22.38 16.65
CA THR A 544 26.78 -21.39 16.49
C THR A 544 28.04 -22.11 16.01
N ASP A 545 28.63 -21.65 14.94
CA ASP A 545 30.03 -21.96 14.61
C ASP A 545 30.80 -20.66 14.38
N GLU A 546 31.66 -20.36 15.34
CA GLU A 546 32.79 -19.45 15.20
C GLU A 546 33.92 -20.24 14.54
N SER A 547 34.54 -19.72 13.52
CA SER A 547 36.01 -19.62 13.41
C SER A 547 36.48 -19.41 11.98
N HIS A 548 37.35 -18.48 11.87
CA HIS A 548 38.66 -18.29 11.22
C HIS A 548 38.74 -17.27 10.09
N LYS A 549 39.37 -16.17 10.46
CA LYS A 549 40.69 -15.64 10.03
C LYS A 549 41.13 -16.00 8.58
N ARG A 550 41.10 -15.04 7.69
CA ARG A 550 42.30 -14.33 7.17
C ARG A 550 41.88 -13.10 6.38
#